data_ec958bffd95df50b1079d180f6383219
#
_entry.id   ec958bffd95df50b1079d180f6383219
#
_cell.length_a   1.000
_cell.length_b   1.000
_cell.length_c   1.000
_cell.angle_alpha   90.00
_cell.angle_beta   90.00
_cell.angle_gamma   90.00
#
_symmetry.space_group_name_H-M   'P 1'
#
loop_
_entity.id
_entity.type
_entity.pdbx_description
1 polymer ?
#
loop_
_entity_poly.entity_id
_entity_poly.type
_entity_poly.pdbx_seq_one_letter_code
_entity_poly.pdbx_strand_id
1 'polypeptide(L)'
;MIKKYIVCSFLFFIFSCDNIEFVLKDSLQRTPLKDKTMLLMDKNSEERFVRGLYSYFGNNEKYEYILKTKFLEKKENRIVRNNQVAEKIEYTLEVDYDLFYKTSECQIFKKTIISKFSFTPKSAGYNFGSDRSFDTLYSSSVDQNISSFIDDLQINKSCLE
;
A
#
# COMPACT_ATOMS: atom_id res chain seq x y z
N MET A 1 -10.98 -25.63 -51.98
CA MET A 1 -11.73 -24.56 -51.31
C MET A 1 -11.55 -24.52 -49.77
N ILE A 2 -11.32 -25.63 -49.12
CA ILE A 2 -11.20 -25.77 -47.64
C ILE A 2 -9.99 -24.98 -47.04
N LYS A 3 -8.85 -24.90 -47.74
CA LYS A 3 -7.65 -24.17 -47.25
C LYS A 3 -7.86 -22.66 -47.05
N LYS A 4 -8.75 -22.01 -47.78
CA LYS A 4 -9.03 -20.56 -47.61
C LYS A 4 -9.81 -20.24 -46.34
N TYR A 5 -10.68 -21.15 -45.90
CA TYR A 5 -11.46 -20.95 -44.66
C TYR A 5 -10.63 -21.14 -43.39
N ILE A 6 -9.61 -22.01 -43.42
CA ILE A 6 -8.70 -22.24 -42.29
C ILE A 6 -7.84 -21.01 -42.02
N VAL A 7 -7.35 -20.34 -43.07
CA VAL A 7 -6.54 -19.11 -42.92
C VAL A 7 -7.39 -17.94 -42.39
N CYS A 8 -8.64 -17.81 -42.82
CA CYS A 8 -9.56 -16.78 -42.34
C CYS A 8 -9.95 -17.00 -40.87
N SER A 9 -10.14 -18.27 -40.44
CA SER A 9 -10.44 -18.58 -39.03
C SER A 9 -9.26 -18.30 -38.10
N PHE A 10 -8.02 -18.47 -38.55
CA PHE A 10 -6.84 -18.21 -37.74
C PHE A 10 -6.59 -16.68 -37.53
N LEU A 11 -7.02 -15.86 -38.47
CA LEU A 11 -6.92 -14.39 -38.36
C LEU A 11 -7.87 -13.78 -37.31
N PHE A 12 -8.98 -14.47 -37.00
CA PHE A 12 -9.90 -13.98 -35.97
C PHE A 12 -9.41 -14.18 -34.52
N PHE A 13 -8.45 -15.10 -34.30
CA PHE A 13 -7.90 -15.33 -32.96
C PHE A 13 -6.82 -14.34 -32.54
N ILE A 14 -6.30 -13.52 -33.46
CA ILE A 14 -5.23 -12.55 -33.13
C ILE A 14 -5.77 -11.20 -32.68
N PHE A 15 -7.08 -10.93 -32.78
CA PHE A 15 -7.67 -9.65 -32.37
C PHE A 15 -8.33 -9.69 -30.96
N SER A 16 -8.15 -10.78 -30.19
CA SER A 16 -8.84 -10.97 -28.91
C SER A 16 -8.03 -10.58 -27.67
N CYS A 17 -6.91 -9.86 -27.82
CA CYS A 17 -6.07 -9.46 -26.68
C CYS A 17 -5.88 -7.94 -26.56
N ASP A 18 -6.88 -7.13 -26.89
CA ASP A 18 -6.70 -5.68 -26.98
C ASP A 18 -7.29 -4.87 -25.80
N ASN A 19 -7.51 -5.50 -24.66
CA ASN A 19 -7.96 -4.78 -23.45
C ASN A 19 -7.29 -5.28 -22.17
N ILE A 20 -5.99 -5.58 -22.20
CA ILE A 20 -5.22 -5.59 -20.95
C ILE A 20 -4.76 -4.15 -20.74
N GLU A 21 -5.63 -3.35 -20.16
CA GLU A 21 -5.23 -2.08 -19.58
C GLU A 21 -4.32 -2.41 -18.39
N PHE A 22 -3.01 -2.34 -18.63
CA PHE A 22 -2.06 -2.26 -17.54
C PHE A 22 -2.39 -0.96 -16.81
N VAL A 23 -3.18 -1.04 -15.76
CA VAL A 23 -3.29 0.02 -14.77
C VAL A 23 -1.91 0.13 -14.14
N LEU A 24 -1.00 0.73 -14.89
CA LEU A 24 0.27 1.20 -14.36
C LEU A 24 -0.07 2.11 -13.19
N LYS A 25 0.60 1.93 -12.09
CA LYS A 25 0.56 2.62 -10.82
C LYS A 25 0.65 4.17 -10.88
N ASP A 26 0.19 4.79 -11.96
CA ASP A 26 0.15 6.25 -12.12
C ASP A 26 -0.82 6.95 -11.14
N SER A 27 -1.71 6.19 -10.50
CA SER A 27 -2.55 6.70 -9.41
C SER A 27 -1.74 7.11 -8.18
N LEU A 28 -0.54 6.54 -7.98
CA LEU A 28 0.37 6.86 -6.90
C LEU A 28 0.98 8.28 -7.02
N GLN A 29 0.95 8.89 -8.19
CA GLN A 29 1.64 10.16 -8.44
C GLN A 29 0.78 11.42 -8.22
N ARG A 30 -0.50 11.29 -7.93
CA ARG A 30 -1.43 12.43 -7.95
C ARG A 30 -2.02 12.83 -6.60
N THR A 31 -1.37 12.51 -5.49
CA THR A 31 -1.83 13.11 -4.24
C THR A 31 -1.49 14.62 -4.25
N PRO A 32 -2.45 15.49 -3.91
CA PRO A 32 -2.21 16.94 -3.79
C PRO A 32 -1.16 17.27 -2.71
N LEU A 33 -0.82 16.28 -1.88
CA LEU A 33 0.14 16.39 -0.79
C LEU A 33 1.58 16.04 -1.20
N LYS A 34 1.78 15.48 -2.42
CA LYS A 34 3.11 15.07 -2.88
C LYS A 34 4.06 16.27 -2.97
N ASP A 35 5.26 16.10 -2.44
CA ASP A 35 6.32 17.11 -2.38
C ASP A 35 5.95 18.41 -1.63
N LYS A 36 4.80 18.41 -0.92
CA LYS A 36 4.32 19.53 -0.12
C LYS A 36 4.13 19.18 1.35
N THR A 37 4.49 17.97 1.75
CA THR A 37 4.24 17.44 3.07
C THR A 37 5.53 17.11 3.78
N MET A 38 5.68 17.62 5.01
CA MET A 38 6.69 17.19 5.96
C MET A 38 6.15 15.99 6.74
N LEU A 39 6.92 14.89 6.78
CA LEU A 39 6.57 13.67 7.51
C LEU A 39 7.16 13.70 8.92
N LEU A 40 6.32 13.53 9.94
CA LEU A 40 6.71 13.32 11.33
C LEU A 40 6.25 11.92 11.75
N MET A 41 7.20 11.02 11.93
CA MET A 41 6.96 9.62 12.25
C MET A 41 7.53 9.27 13.63
N ASP A 42 6.93 8.26 14.27
CA ASP A 42 7.51 7.67 15.48
C ASP A 42 8.86 7.03 15.19
N LYS A 43 9.78 7.12 16.14
CA LYS A 43 11.14 6.53 16.03
C LYS A 43 11.12 5.01 15.81
N ASN A 44 10.05 4.34 16.22
CA ASN A 44 9.87 2.90 16.11
C ASN A 44 9.05 2.47 14.89
N SER A 45 8.79 3.40 13.95
CA SER A 45 8.08 3.05 12.71
C SER A 45 8.88 2.07 11.88
N GLU A 46 8.22 1.05 11.37
CA GLU A 46 8.85 0.02 10.55
C GLU A 46 9.37 0.61 9.23
N GLU A 47 10.57 0.21 8.80
CA GLU A 47 11.28 0.79 7.66
C GLU A 47 10.49 0.72 6.34
N ARG A 48 9.73 -0.37 6.11
CA ARG A 48 8.90 -0.54 4.90
C ARG A 48 7.76 0.48 4.86
N PHE A 49 7.15 0.76 6.03
CA PHE A 49 6.14 1.80 6.17
C PHE A 49 6.73 3.18 5.89
N VAL A 50 7.89 3.47 6.47
CA VAL A 50 8.62 4.73 6.24
C VAL A 50 8.92 4.94 4.76
N ARG A 51 9.46 3.92 4.08
CA ARG A 51 9.71 3.98 2.62
C ARG A 51 8.42 4.18 1.82
N GLY A 52 7.33 3.53 2.23
CA GLY A 52 6.02 3.73 1.64
C GLY A 52 5.61 5.20 1.71
N LEU A 53 5.63 5.80 2.90
CA LEU A 53 5.29 7.23 3.09
C LEU A 53 6.12 8.15 2.19
N TYR A 54 7.44 7.96 2.14
CA TYR A 54 8.28 8.78 1.26
C TYR A 54 7.95 8.61 -0.23
N SER A 55 7.51 7.43 -0.67
CA SER A 55 7.12 7.21 -2.06
C SER A 55 5.87 7.98 -2.46
N TYR A 56 4.93 8.16 -1.53
CA TYR A 56 3.67 8.89 -1.77
C TYR A 56 3.80 10.40 -1.58
N PHE A 57 4.50 10.82 -0.52
CA PHE A 57 4.52 12.22 -0.10
C PHE A 57 5.80 12.96 -0.48
N GLY A 58 6.86 12.22 -0.84
CA GLY A 58 8.17 12.81 -1.14
C GLY A 58 8.91 13.22 0.13
N ASN A 59 10.00 13.95 -0.07
CA ASN A 59 10.82 14.55 1.01
C ASN A 59 11.28 15.93 0.55
N ASN A 60 10.48 16.95 0.81
CA ASN A 60 10.79 18.31 0.40
C ASN A 60 10.97 19.22 1.63
N GLU A 61 11.98 20.10 1.58
CA GLU A 61 12.21 21.11 2.62
C GLU A 61 11.15 22.22 2.60
N LYS A 62 10.56 22.48 1.42
CA LYS A 62 9.48 23.45 1.25
C LYS A 62 8.13 22.74 1.33
N TYR A 63 7.52 22.74 2.50
CA TYR A 63 6.26 22.07 2.76
C TYR A 63 5.17 23.04 3.21
N GLU A 64 3.93 22.72 2.86
CA GLU A 64 2.71 23.42 3.24
C GLU A 64 1.96 22.65 4.35
N TYR A 65 2.15 21.32 4.40
CA TYR A 65 1.46 20.40 5.28
C TYR A 65 2.43 19.65 6.18
N ILE A 66 1.96 19.26 7.36
CA ILE A 66 2.68 18.39 8.30
C ILE A 66 1.82 17.15 8.52
N LEU A 67 2.31 15.98 8.12
CA LEU A 67 1.67 14.70 8.37
C LEU A 67 2.37 14.00 9.54
N LYS A 68 1.68 13.91 10.66
CA LYS A 68 2.11 13.10 11.82
C LYS A 68 1.52 11.72 11.68
N THR A 69 2.35 10.68 11.82
CA THR A 69 1.90 9.29 11.77
C THR A 69 2.34 8.53 13.00
N LYS A 70 1.43 7.71 13.52
CA LYS A 70 1.72 6.72 14.56
C LYS A 70 1.41 5.35 14.01
N PHE A 71 2.42 4.49 13.93
CA PHE A 71 2.34 3.15 13.38
C PHE A 71 2.32 2.10 14.49
N LEU A 72 1.38 1.17 14.41
CA LEU A 72 1.27 0.03 15.31
C LEU A 72 1.09 -1.25 14.49
N GLU A 73 2.01 -2.19 14.67
CA GLU A 73 1.90 -3.54 14.12
C GLU A 73 1.46 -4.52 15.21
N LYS A 74 0.44 -5.31 14.92
CA LYS A 74 0.02 -6.44 15.75
C LYS A 74 0.22 -7.72 14.97
N LYS A 75 0.83 -8.71 15.61
CA LYS A 75 1.11 -10.02 15.04
C LYS A 75 0.40 -11.08 15.86
N GLU A 76 -0.46 -11.86 15.22
CA GLU A 76 -1.20 -12.96 15.86
C GLU A 76 -0.88 -14.29 15.18
N ASN A 77 -0.43 -15.27 15.98
CA ASN A 77 -0.20 -16.62 15.48
C ASN A 77 -1.52 -17.38 15.46
N ARG A 78 -1.97 -17.79 14.29
CA ARG A 78 -3.14 -18.68 14.14
C ARG A 78 -2.64 -20.10 13.82
N ILE A 79 -2.72 -21.01 14.80
CA ILE A 79 -2.38 -22.42 14.61
C ILE A 79 -3.53 -23.08 13.86
N VAL A 80 -3.25 -23.61 12.68
CA VAL A 80 -4.22 -24.38 11.90
C VAL A 80 -3.90 -25.87 12.09
N ARG A 81 -4.53 -26.49 13.12
CA ARG A 81 -4.65 -27.94 13.40
C ARG A 81 -3.40 -28.83 13.51
N ASN A 82 -3.54 -29.75 14.44
CA ASN A 82 -2.69 -30.70 15.13
C ASN A 82 -1.61 -31.52 14.39
N ASN A 83 -1.45 -31.43 13.07
CA ASN A 83 -0.40 -32.15 12.32
C ASN A 83 0.16 -31.36 11.13
N GLN A 84 -0.15 -30.09 11.01
CA GLN A 84 0.40 -29.26 9.93
C GLN A 84 1.33 -28.20 10.49
N VAL A 85 2.56 -28.25 10.06
CA VAL A 85 3.69 -27.39 10.45
C VAL A 85 3.54 -25.93 9.96
N ALA A 86 2.42 -25.57 9.37
CA ALA A 86 2.18 -24.25 8.84
C ALA A 86 1.43 -23.40 9.86
N GLU A 87 2.15 -22.62 10.65
CA GLU A 87 1.55 -21.54 11.43
C GLU A 87 1.14 -20.42 10.47
N LYS A 88 -0.15 -20.15 10.42
CA LYS A 88 -0.66 -18.97 9.76
C LYS A 88 -0.49 -17.77 10.70
N ILE A 89 0.24 -16.78 10.27
CA ILE A 89 0.44 -15.54 11.03
C ILE A 89 -0.43 -14.47 10.40
N GLU A 90 -1.22 -13.80 11.22
CA GLU A 90 -2.02 -12.63 10.82
C GLU A 90 -1.32 -11.36 11.30
N TYR A 91 -1.11 -10.44 10.37
CA TYR A 91 -0.58 -9.11 10.65
C TYR A 91 -1.69 -8.09 10.52
N THR A 92 -1.77 -7.20 11.49
CA THR A 92 -2.64 -6.02 11.47
C THR A 92 -1.75 -4.80 11.57
N LEU A 93 -1.81 -3.94 10.53
CA LEU A 93 -1.14 -2.65 10.50
C LEU A 93 -2.18 -1.59 10.81
N GLU A 94 -2.05 -0.92 11.94
CA GLU A 94 -2.91 0.18 12.37
C GLU A 94 -2.09 1.47 12.33
N VAL A 95 -2.57 2.46 11.57
CA VAL A 95 -1.88 3.72 11.39
C VAL A 95 -2.81 4.87 11.69
N ASP A 96 -2.41 5.71 12.64
CA ASP A 96 -3.04 7.00 12.89
C ASP A 96 -2.38 8.05 11.99
N TYR A 97 -3.19 8.77 11.22
CA TYR A 97 -2.78 9.86 10.36
C TYR A 97 -3.39 11.16 10.88
N ASP A 98 -2.55 12.12 11.23
CA ASP A 98 -2.94 13.47 11.64
C ASP A 98 -2.29 14.48 10.68
N LEU A 99 -3.10 15.14 9.85
CA LEU A 99 -2.65 16.13 8.87
C LEU A 99 -2.92 17.55 9.35
N PHE A 100 -1.90 18.37 9.33
CA PHE A 100 -1.96 19.77 9.76
C PHE A 100 -1.55 20.70 8.63
N TYR A 101 -2.12 21.91 8.65
CA TYR A 101 -1.64 22.99 7.82
C TYR A 101 -0.52 23.74 8.55
N LYS A 102 0.62 23.95 7.87
CA LYS A 102 1.84 24.50 8.50
C LYS A 102 1.63 25.87 9.14
N THR A 103 0.94 26.78 8.43
CA THR A 103 0.86 28.19 8.83
C THR A 103 -0.01 28.42 10.06
N SER A 104 -1.12 27.70 10.17
CA SER A 104 -2.08 27.86 11.27
C SER A 104 -1.97 26.78 12.34
N GLU A 105 -1.12 25.75 12.12
CA GLU A 105 -1.07 24.53 12.93
C GLU A 105 -2.45 23.85 13.11
N CYS A 106 -3.40 24.21 12.25
CA CYS A 106 -4.75 23.67 12.27
C CYS A 106 -4.76 22.23 11.76
N GLN A 107 -5.41 21.34 12.52
CA GLN A 107 -5.61 19.95 12.08
C GLN A 107 -6.71 19.91 11.02
N ILE A 108 -6.32 19.63 9.78
CA ILE A 108 -7.23 19.62 8.62
C ILE A 108 -7.82 18.25 8.35
N PHE A 109 -7.18 17.18 8.82
CA PHE A 109 -7.68 15.82 8.68
C PHE A 109 -7.09 14.89 9.74
N LYS A 110 -7.91 13.96 10.23
CA LYS A 110 -7.47 12.88 11.13
C LYS A 110 -8.18 11.59 10.79
N LYS A 111 -7.43 10.50 10.68
CA LYS A 111 -8.00 9.18 10.45
C LYS A 111 -7.07 8.07 10.92
N THR A 112 -7.68 6.99 11.46
CA THR A 112 -7.02 5.72 11.71
C THR A 112 -7.36 4.77 10.58
N ILE A 113 -6.37 4.18 9.93
CA ILE A 113 -6.53 3.17 8.88
C ILE A 113 -5.97 1.85 9.39
N ILE A 114 -6.73 0.79 9.17
CA ILE A 114 -6.33 -0.57 9.54
C ILE A 114 -6.27 -1.42 8.27
N SER A 115 -5.10 -2.00 7.99
CA SER A 115 -4.91 -3.00 6.95
C SER A 115 -4.47 -4.33 7.56
N LYS A 116 -4.85 -5.44 6.91
CA LYS A 116 -4.56 -6.79 7.40
C LYS A 116 -4.07 -7.68 6.29
N PHE A 117 -3.12 -8.53 6.60
CA PHE A 117 -2.72 -9.63 5.71
C PHE A 117 -2.37 -10.87 6.50
N SER A 118 -2.39 -12.01 5.84
CA SER A 118 -1.99 -13.27 6.44
C SER A 118 -0.82 -13.86 5.69
N PHE A 119 0.09 -14.44 6.43
CA PHE A 119 1.28 -15.07 5.91
C PHE A 119 1.44 -16.46 6.52
N THR A 120 1.81 -17.44 5.70
CA THR A 120 2.14 -18.80 6.13
C THR A 120 3.62 -19.02 5.90
N PRO A 121 4.46 -19.07 6.97
CA PRO A 121 5.88 -19.34 6.82
C PRO A 121 6.09 -20.72 6.18
N LYS A 122 7.08 -20.85 5.30
CA LYS A 122 7.50 -22.14 4.80
C LYS A 122 8.07 -22.96 5.97
N SER A 123 7.68 -24.23 6.06
CA SER A 123 8.18 -25.12 7.13
C SER A 123 9.71 -25.22 7.07
N ALA A 124 10.33 -25.32 8.24
CA ALA A 124 11.78 -25.18 8.49
C ALA A 124 12.71 -26.15 7.72
N GLY A 125 12.19 -27.02 6.84
CA GLY A 125 12.97 -27.97 6.04
C GLY A 125 13.42 -27.49 4.65
N TYR A 126 12.91 -26.35 4.16
CA TYR A 126 13.16 -25.84 2.80
C TYR A 126 13.50 -24.36 2.77
N ASN A 127 14.15 -23.83 3.79
CA ASN A 127 14.50 -22.41 3.89
C ASN A 127 15.75 -22.05 3.07
N PHE A 128 15.70 -22.23 1.75
CA PHE A 128 16.63 -21.56 0.85
C PHE A 128 15.90 -20.39 0.16
N GLY A 129 16.12 -19.20 0.68
CA GLY A 129 15.65 -17.93 0.10
C GLY A 129 14.88 -17.07 1.07
N SER A 130 15.13 -15.76 1.02
CA SER A 130 14.31 -14.75 1.68
C SER A 130 12.86 -14.94 1.28
N ASP A 131 11.94 -14.82 2.22
CA ASP A 131 10.52 -15.00 1.97
C ASP A 131 9.94 -13.80 1.23
N ARG A 132 10.26 -13.71 -0.08
CA ARG A 132 9.77 -12.65 -0.97
C ARG A 132 8.26 -12.49 -0.91
N SER A 133 7.53 -13.56 -0.58
CA SER A 133 6.08 -13.52 -0.44
C SER A 133 5.67 -12.66 0.75
N PHE A 134 6.37 -12.74 1.88
CA PHE A 134 6.11 -11.89 3.04
C PHE A 134 6.37 -10.41 2.71
N ASP A 135 7.53 -10.11 2.14
CA ASP A 135 7.89 -8.74 1.78
C ASP A 135 6.89 -8.11 0.80
N THR A 136 6.42 -8.89 -0.17
CA THR A 136 5.40 -8.44 -1.12
C THR A 136 4.06 -8.17 -0.44
N LEU A 137 3.59 -9.08 0.41
CA LEU A 137 2.33 -8.93 1.15
C LEU A 137 2.38 -7.73 2.10
N TYR A 138 3.50 -7.57 2.80
CA TYR A 138 3.72 -6.47 3.72
C TYR A 138 3.68 -5.13 2.97
N SER A 139 4.49 -4.99 1.91
CA SER A 139 4.53 -3.78 1.09
C SER A 139 3.17 -3.46 0.47
N SER A 140 2.45 -4.47 -0.04
CA SER A 140 1.09 -4.28 -0.57
C SER A 140 0.11 -3.81 0.51
N SER A 141 0.23 -4.32 1.74
CA SER A 141 -0.62 -3.89 2.87
C SER A 141 -0.31 -2.47 3.31
N VAL A 142 0.96 -2.06 3.27
CA VAL A 142 1.39 -0.67 3.51
C VAL A 142 0.84 0.25 2.43
N ASP A 143 1.01 -0.11 1.16
CA ASP A 143 0.50 0.65 0.02
C ASP A 143 -1.02 0.83 0.12
N GLN A 144 -1.76 -0.24 0.45
CA GLN A 144 -3.21 -0.19 0.66
C GLN A 144 -3.59 0.75 1.81
N ASN A 145 -2.84 0.71 2.92
CA ASN A 145 -3.10 1.57 4.08
C ASN A 145 -2.94 3.05 3.72
N ILE A 146 -1.83 3.41 3.06
CA ILE A 146 -1.54 4.78 2.65
C ILE A 146 -2.52 5.26 1.57
N SER A 147 -2.84 4.42 0.58
CA SER A 147 -3.80 4.75 -0.47
C SER A 147 -5.18 5.03 0.12
N SER A 148 -5.64 4.20 1.08
CA SER A 148 -6.92 4.42 1.75
C SER A 148 -6.98 5.74 2.51
N PHE A 149 -5.86 6.17 3.12
CA PHE A 149 -5.77 7.49 3.74
C PHE A 149 -5.92 8.60 2.69
N ILE A 150 -5.25 8.47 1.54
CA ILE A 150 -5.29 9.47 0.47
C ILE A 150 -6.68 9.54 -0.16
N ASP A 151 -7.33 8.39 -0.40
CA ASP A 151 -8.66 8.30 -1.00
C ASP A 151 -9.74 8.90 -0.10
N ASP A 152 -9.56 8.76 1.22
CA ASP A 152 -10.47 9.31 2.22
C ASP A 152 -10.20 10.80 2.55
N LEU A 153 -9.13 11.38 1.99
CA LEU A 153 -8.67 12.71 2.34
C LEU A 153 -9.69 13.79 1.93
N GLN A 154 -10.36 14.35 2.92
CA GLN A 154 -11.24 15.51 2.78
C GLN A 154 -10.60 16.70 3.49
N ILE A 155 -9.97 17.60 2.74
CA ILE A 155 -9.33 18.78 3.32
C ILE A 155 -10.41 19.74 3.82
N ASN A 156 -10.47 19.95 5.13
CA ASN A 156 -11.34 20.94 5.73
C ASN A 156 -10.84 22.34 5.38
N LYS A 157 -11.61 23.08 4.56
CA LYS A 157 -11.25 24.42 4.10
C LYS A 157 -11.32 25.48 5.20
N SER A 158 -12.00 25.22 6.31
CA SER A 158 -12.09 26.17 7.44
C SER A 158 -10.75 26.52 8.10
N CYS A 159 -9.70 25.76 7.82
CA CYS A 159 -8.33 26.02 8.30
C CYS A 159 -7.50 26.86 7.32
N LEU A 160 -8.05 27.20 6.14
CA LEU A 160 -7.33 27.91 5.08
C LEU A 160 -7.71 29.40 5.03
N GLU A 161 -8.68 29.81 5.84
CA GLU A 161 -9.08 31.21 6.05
C GLU A 161 -8.31 31.79 7.25
#